data_7814046bc961fe1b84e34a40e1fe759c
#
_entry.id   7814046bc961fe1b84e34a40e1fe759c
#
_cell.length_a   1.000
_cell.length_b   1.000
_cell.length_c   1.000
_cell.angle_alpha   90.00
_cell.angle_beta   90.00
_cell.angle_gamma   90.00
#
_symmetry.space_group_name_H-M   'P 1'
#
loop_
_entity.id
_entity.type
_entity.pdbx_description
1 polymer ?
#
loop_
_entity_poly.entity_id
_entity_poly.type
_entity_poly.pdbx_seq_one_letter_code
_entity_poly.pdbx_strand_id
1 'polypeptide(L)'
;MSLSAFLAENALPVEHIKFAVSPRFVDKDKKPIEWEIKTITGTEDAELRKSCARRVPVPGKKNQYQKETDYDLYLCKLAVACTVFPNLNAKELQDSYKVMGAEALLKAMLTPGEFADYM
;
A
#
# COMPACT_ATOMS: atom_id res chain seq x y z
N MET A 1 -0.49 25.36 -28.09
CA MET A 1 -0.16 24.71 -26.81
C MET A 1 1.06 23.82 -26.96
N SER A 2 2.00 23.94 -26.03
CA SER A 2 3.20 23.13 -26.06
C SER A 2 3.02 21.86 -25.23
N LEU A 3 3.51 20.73 -25.76
CA LEU A 3 3.51 19.47 -25.04
C LEU A 3 4.74 19.34 -24.12
N SER A 4 5.67 20.30 -24.19
CA SER A 4 6.96 20.18 -23.49
C SER A 4 6.83 20.00 -21.98
N ALA A 5 5.84 20.62 -21.35
CA ALA A 5 5.63 20.51 -19.90
C ALA A 5 5.22 19.10 -19.47
N PHE A 6 4.67 18.31 -20.39
CA PHE A 6 4.19 16.94 -20.11
C PHE A 6 5.23 15.87 -20.41
N LEU A 7 6.35 16.24 -21.06
CA LEU A 7 7.41 15.28 -21.33
C LEU A 7 8.02 14.79 -20.03
N ALA A 8 8.41 13.52 -19.99
CA ALA A 8 8.98 12.91 -18.78
C ALA A 8 10.17 13.69 -18.21
N GLU A 9 11.00 14.27 -19.09
CA GLU A 9 12.18 15.04 -18.71
C GLU A 9 11.83 16.39 -18.07
N ASN A 10 10.63 16.93 -18.35
CA ASN A 10 10.21 18.25 -17.88
C ASN A 10 9.14 18.18 -16.78
N ALA A 11 8.45 17.03 -16.65
CA ALA A 11 7.46 16.87 -15.60
C ALA A 11 8.14 16.88 -14.23
N LEU A 12 7.56 17.63 -13.29
CA LEU A 12 8.11 17.66 -11.94
C LEU A 12 7.87 16.32 -11.25
N PRO A 13 8.86 15.81 -10.51
CA PRO A 13 8.68 14.56 -9.79
C PRO A 13 7.64 14.71 -8.67
N VAL A 14 6.91 13.63 -8.41
CA VAL A 14 5.98 13.60 -7.27
C VAL A 14 6.81 13.40 -6.00
N GLU A 15 6.67 14.32 -5.06
CA GLU A 15 7.39 14.22 -3.80
C GLU A 15 6.76 13.18 -2.87
N HIS A 16 7.59 12.55 -2.05
CA HIS A 16 7.12 11.64 -1.01
C HIS A 16 6.41 12.45 0.07
N ILE A 17 5.38 11.86 0.65
CA ILE A 17 4.62 12.48 1.73
C ILE A 17 5.07 11.83 3.05
N LYS A 18 5.21 12.67 4.08
CA LYS A 18 5.56 12.20 5.42
C LYS A 18 4.44 12.55 6.37
N PHE A 19 3.96 11.56 7.11
CA PHE A 19 2.98 11.83 8.17
C PHE A 19 2.99 10.70 9.21
N ALA A 20 2.54 11.03 10.43
CA ALA A 20 2.44 10.05 11.50
C ALA A 20 1.17 9.23 11.33
N VAL A 21 1.32 7.96 10.95
CA VAL A 21 0.20 7.05 10.74
C VAL A 21 -0.46 6.68 12.07
N SER A 22 0.34 6.55 13.13
CA SER A 22 -0.16 6.16 14.45
C SER A 22 0.63 6.88 15.53
N PRO A 23 -0.04 7.39 16.58
CA PRO A 23 0.64 8.02 17.71
C PRO A 23 1.35 7.02 18.62
N ARG A 24 1.21 5.72 18.37
CA ARG A 24 1.85 4.68 19.18
C ARG A 24 3.32 4.48 18.88
N PHE A 25 3.77 4.89 17.70
CA PHE A 25 5.18 4.76 17.30
C PHE A 25 5.87 6.10 17.51
N VAL A 26 6.63 6.18 18.59
CA VAL A 26 7.26 7.44 19.02
C VAL A 26 8.79 7.28 19.08
N ASP A 27 9.49 8.42 18.93
CA ASP A 27 10.92 8.49 19.07
C ASP A 27 11.35 8.64 20.55
N LYS A 28 12.64 8.91 20.78
CA LYS A 28 13.18 9.08 22.14
C LYS A 28 12.57 10.26 22.87
N ASP A 29 12.08 11.26 22.15
CA ASP A 29 11.45 12.46 22.71
C ASP A 29 9.93 12.29 22.82
N LYS A 30 9.41 11.06 22.61
CA LYS A 30 7.99 10.73 22.64
C LYS A 30 7.17 11.47 21.60
N LYS A 31 7.79 11.87 20.49
CA LYS A 31 7.09 12.45 19.34
C LYS A 31 6.72 11.36 18.35
N PRO A 32 5.50 11.40 17.79
CA PRO A 32 5.13 10.41 16.78
C PRO A 32 6.10 10.42 15.61
N ILE A 33 6.52 9.22 15.20
CA ILE A 33 7.44 9.06 14.08
C ILE A 33 6.65 9.15 12.79
N GLU A 34 7.11 9.98 11.85
CA GLU A 34 6.49 10.11 10.55
C GLU A 34 6.90 8.96 9.63
N TRP A 35 5.91 8.39 8.94
CA TRP A 35 6.14 7.42 7.89
C TRP A 35 6.34 8.17 6.58
N GLU A 36 7.15 7.61 5.71
CA GLU A 36 7.36 8.16 4.37
C GLU A 36 6.59 7.33 3.35
N ILE A 37 5.78 8.00 2.55
CA ILE A 37 4.88 7.38 1.59
C ILE A 37 5.13 7.98 0.21
N LYS A 38 5.13 7.11 -0.80
CA LYS A 38 5.25 7.53 -2.20
C LYS A 38 4.00 7.12 -2.97
N THR A 39 3.84 7.70 -4.16
CA THR A 39 2.82 7.24 -5.10
C THR A 39 3.44 6.26 -6.09
N ILE A 40 2.60 5.46 -6.73
CA ILE A 40 3.01 4.55 -7.79
C ILE A 40 2.43 5.05 -9.12
N THR A 41 3.00 4.57 -10.23
CA THR A 41 2.50 4.92 -11.55
C THR A 41 1.21 4.17 -11.87
N GLY A 42 0.48 4.64 -12.90
CA GLY A 42 -0.73 3.94 -13.34
C GLY A 42 -0.43 2.52 -13.82
N THR A 43 0.73 2.30 -14.43
CA THR A 43 1.15 0.97 -14.86
C THR A 43 1.37 0.05 -13.67
N GLU A 44 2.06 0.53 -12.64
CA GLU A 44 2.29 -0.24 -11.41
C GLU A 44 0.98 -0.57 -10.72
N ASP A 45 0.06 0.40 -10.65
CA ASP A 45 -1.25 0.18 -10.07
C ASP A 45 -2.05 -0.88 -10.84
N ALA A 46 -2.01 -0.83 -12.18
CA ALA A 46 -2.70 -1.80 -13.02
C ALA A 46 -2.17 -3.22 -12.79
N GLU A 47 -0.86 -3.36 -12.69
CA GLU A 47 -0.24 -4.65 -12.39
C GLU A 47 -0.62 -5.16 -11.00
N LEU A 48 -0.70 -4.26 -10.03
CA LEU A 48 -1.09 -4.58 -8.66
C LEU A 48 -2.54 -5.09 -8.62
N ARG A 49 -3.45 -4.41 -9.30
CA ARG A 49 -4.86 -4.82 -9.42
C ARG A 49 -4.98 -6.19 -10.07
N LYS A 50 -4.19 -6.44 -11.11
CA LYS A 50 -4.17 -7.70 -11.82
C LYS A 50 -3.71 -8.85 -10.89
N SER A 51 -2.72 -8.59 -10.04
CA SER A 51 -2.23 -9.58 -9.09
C SER A 51 -3.26 -9.92 -8.01
N CYS A 52 -4.25 -9.06 -7.80
CA CYS A 52 -5.31 -9.26 -6.82
C CYS A 52 -6.61 -9.78 -7.44
N ALA A 53 -6.58 -10.13 -8.73
CA ALA A 53 -7.77 -10.68 -9.40
C ALA A 53 -8.05 -12.09 -8.91
N ARG A 54 -9.32 -12.40 -8.71
CA ARG A 54 -9.78 -13.74 -8.33
C ARG A 54 -10.95 -14.13 -9.20
N ARG A 55 -11.16 -15.44 -9.32
CA ARG A 55 -12.29 -15.98 -10.06
C ARG A 55 -13.45 -16.16 -9.08
N VAL A 56 -14.61 -15.63 -9.43
CA VAL A 56 -15.82 -15.79 -8.63
C VAL A 56 -16.93 -16.39 -9.49
N PRO A 57 -17.81 -17.23 -8.92
CA PRO A 57 -18.94 -17.77 -9.68
C PRO A 57 -19.87 -16.66 -10.15
N VAL A 58 -20.34 -16.77 -11.38
CA VAL A 58 -21.36 -15.85 -11.89
C VAL A 58 -22.70 -16.23 -11.27
N PRO A 59 -23.40 -15.29 -10.58
CA PRO A 59 -24.69 -15.61 -9.96
C PRO A 59 -25.69 -16.14 -10.96
N GLY A 60 -26.38 -17.24 -10.58
CA GLY A 60 -27.41 -17.86 -11.40
C GLY A 60 -26.92 -18.68 -12.57
N LYS A 61 -25.63 -18.86 -12.75
CA LYS A 61 -25.05 -19.66 -13.85
C LYS A 61 -24.11 -20.72 -13.31
N LYS A 62 -24.33 -21.98 -13.74
CA LYS A 62 -23.46 -23.08 -13.35
C LYS A 62 -22.19 -23.10 -14.21
N ASN A 63 -21.07 -23.42 -13.58
CA ASN A 63 -19.78 -23.60 -14.26
C ASN A 63 -19.26 -22.36 -15.03
N GLN A 64 -19.78 -21.18 -14.71
CA GLN A 64 -19.29 -19.93 -15.26
C GLN A 64 -18.67 -19.09 -14.18
N TYR A 65 -17.50 -18.51 -14.49
CA TYR A 65 -16.73 -17.70 -13.57
C TYR A 65 -16.35 -16.39 -14.24
N GLN A 66 -16.25 -15.36 -13.45
CA GLN A 66 -15.73 -14.05 -13.89
C GLN A 66 -14.56 -13.65 -13.02
N LYS A 67 -13.72 -12.78 -13.54
CA LYS A 67 -12.61 -12.23 -12.76
C LYS A 67 -13.12 -11.02 -11.98
N GLU A 68 -12.74 -10.97 -10.72
CA GLU A 68 -13.09 -9.87 -9.82
C GLU A 68 -11.84 -9.48 -9.05
N THR A 69 -11.68 -8.19 -8.78
CA THR A 69 -10.58 -7.70 -7.96
C THR A 69 -10.90 -7.90 -6.49
N ASP A 70 -9.98 -8.53 -5.77
CA ASP A 70 -10.06 -8.61 -4.32
C ASP A 70 -9.58 -7.27 -3.76
N TYR A 71 -10.52 -6.38 -3.46
CA TYR A 71 -10.20 -5.02 -3.01
C TYR A 71 -9.49 -4.97 -1.68
N ASP A 72 -9.80 -5.86 -0.74
CA ASP A 72 -9.10 -5.88 0.54
C ASP A 72 -7.63 -6.22 0.35
N LEU A 73 -7.35 -7.22 -0.48
CA LEU A 73 -5.98 -7.58 -0.81
C LEU A 73 -5.29 -6.47 -1.59
N TYR A 74 -5.99 -5.87 -2.55
CA TYR A 74 -5.47 -4.77 -3.36
C TYR A 74 -5.07 -3.58 -2.48
N LEU A 75 -5.94 -3.15 -1.58
CA LEU A 75 -5.65 -2.01 -0.71
C LEU A 75 -4.47 -2.29 0.20
N CYS A 76 -4.36 -3.50 0.73
CA CYS A 76 -3.22 -3.90 1.56
C CYS A 76 -1.92 -3.88 0.76
N LYS A 77 -1.91 -4.44 -0.43
CA LYS A 77 -0.73 -4.43 -1.30
C LYS A 77 -0.36 -3.02 -1.76
N LEU A 78 -1.36 -2.19 -2.03
CA LEU A 78 -1.15 -0.79 -2.40
C LEU A 78 -0.46 -0.04 -1.26
N ALA A 79 -0.95 -0.20 -0.05
CA ALA A 79 -0.34 0.43 1.12
C ALA A 79 1.11 -0.01 1.30
N VAL A 80 1.39 -1.30 1.15
CA VAL A 80 2.76 -1.83 1.24
C VAL A 80 3.64 -1.25 0.14
N ALA A 81 3.15 -1.22 -1.10
CA ALA A 81 3.91 -0.71 -2.23
C ALA A 81 4.24 0.77 -2.09
N CYS A 82 3.36 1.55 -1.48
CA CYS A 82 3.55 2.99 -1.29
C CYS A 82 4.35 3.35 -0.05
N THR A 83 4.56 2.41 0.88
CA THR A 83 5.30 2.68 2.12
C THR A 83 6.80 2.61 1.87
N VAL A 84 7.50 3.73 2.04
CA VAL A 84 8.96 3.80 1.94
C VAL A 84 9.60 3.55 3.30
N PHE A 85 9.07 4.17 4.33
CA PHE A 85 9.54 4.03 5.71
C PHE A 85 8.34 3.90 6.66
N PRO A 86 8.34 2.96 7.61
CA PRO A 86 9.41 1.99 7.89
C PRO A 86 9.50 0.90 6.81
N ASN A 87 10.64 0.20 6.78
CA ASN A 87 10.84 -0.91 5.84
C ASN A 87 10.04 -2.14 6.30
N LEU A 88 8.92 -2.38 5.64
CA LEU A 88 8.02 -3.48 5.99
C LEU A 88 8.59 -4.86 5.63
N ASN A 89 9.67 -4.89 4.86
CA ASN A 89 10.37 -6.14 4.54
C ASN A 89 11.49 -6.46 5.52
N ALA A 90 11.74 -5.60 6.51
CA ALA A 90 12.77 -5.83 7.50
C ALA A 90 12.43 -7.04 8.37
N LYS A 91 13.33 -8.03 8.37
CA LYS A 91 13.13 -9.27 9.14
C LYS A 91 12.96 -8.99 10.62
N GLU A 92 13.77 -8.08 11.16
CA GLU A 92 13.70 -7.70 12.57
C GLU A 92 12.31 -7.22 12.96
N LEU A 93 11.71 -6.40 12.12
CA LEU A 93 10.37 -5.85 12.37
C LEU A 93 9.31 -6.94 12.27
N GLN A 94 9.38 -7.78 11.25
CA GLN A 94 8.44 -8.89 11.08
C GLN A 94 8.54 -9.89 12.24
N ASP A 95 9.74 -10.21 12.68
CA ASP A 95 9.97 -11.12 13.81
C ASP A 95 9.41 -10.54 15.12
N SER A 96 9.53 -9.23 15.31
CA SER A 96 9.01 -8.54 16.50
C SER A 96 7.49 -8.70 16.64
N TYR A 97 6.76 -8.69 15.53
CA TYR A 97 5.31 -8.90 15.53
C TYR A 97 4.90 -10.34 15.26
N LYS A 98 5.88 -11.25 15.12
CA LYS A 98 5.64 -12.68 14.90
C LYS A 98 4.80 -12.96 13.66
N VAL A 99 5.09 -12.23 12.59
CA VAL A 99 4.39 -12.36 11.30
C VAL A 99 5.39 -12.57 10.18
N MET A 100 4.91 -13.07 9.06
CA MET A 100 5.71 -13.22 7.84
C MET A 100 5.08 -12.41 6.71
N GLY A 101 5.89 -11.59 6.06
CA GLY A 101 5.46 -10.80 4.92
C GLY A 101 5.04 -9.38 5.30
N ALA A 102 5.21 -8.45 4.35
CA ALA A 102 4.95 -7.03 4.57
C ALA A 102 3.48 -6.73 4.81
N GLU A 103 2.57 -7.42 4.12
CA GLU A 103 1.13 -7.22 4.28
C GLU A 103 0.67 -7.63 5.69
N ALA A 104 1.13 -8.79 6.16
CA ALA A 104 0.79 -9.26 7.50
C ALA A 104 1.38 -8.33 8.56
N LEU A 105 2.59 -7.83 8.32
CA LEU A 105 3.24 -6.88 9.24
C LEU A 105 2.42 -5.59 9.35
N LEU A 106 2.00 -5.03 8.23
CA LEU A 106 1.22 -3.78 8.24
C LEU A 106 -0.07 -3.95 9.03
N LYS A 107 -0.77 -5.06 8.83
CA LYS A 107 -2.01 -5.36 9.56
C LYS A 107 -1.76 -5.56 11.06
N ALA A 108 -0.60 -6.12 11.43
CA ALA A 108 -0.25 -6.32 12.84
C ALA A 108 0.13 -5.01 13.53
N MET A 109 0.73 -4.09 12.80
CA MET A 109 1.20 -2.81 13.36
C MET A 109 0.08 -1.81 13.59
N LEU A 110 -0.96 -1.82 12.76
CA LEU A 110 -2.02 -0.81 12.77
C LEU A 110 -3.34 -1.39 13.28
N THR A 111 -4.07 -0.59 14.06
CA THR A 111 -5.45 -0.93 14.41
C THR A 111 -6.33 -0.76 13.17
N PRO A 112 -7.55 -1.34 13.14
CA PRO A 112 -8.45 -1.17 12.00
C PRO A 112 -8.71 0.30 11.65
N GLY A 113 -8.87 1.16 12.65
CA GLY A 113 -9.06 2.59 12.42
C GLY A 113 -7.84 3.27 11.83
N GLU A 114 -6.66 2.95 12.35
CA GLU A 114 -5.39 3.48 11.84
C GLU A 114 -5.15 3.00 10.40
N PHE A 115 -5.48 1.75 10.10
CA PHE A 115 -5.34 1.19 8.77
C PHE A 115 -6.27 1.89 7.77
N ALA A 116 -7.51 2.16 8.17
CA ALA A 116 -8.46 2.87 7.34
C ALA A 116 -7.99 4.31 7.04
N ASP A 117 -7.45 4.99 8.05
CA ASP A 117 -6.92 6.35 7.87
C ASP A 117 -5.69 6.36 6.98
N TYR A 118 -4.89 5.30 7.00
CA TYR A 118 -3.71 5.16 6.16
C TYR A 118 -4.06 5.03 4.68
N MET A 119 -5.16 4.39 4.38
CA MET A 119 -5.66 4.24 3.02
C MET A 119 -6.35 5.52 2.56
#